data_0a8e721f888a7b5887bbf26fa388e15f
#
_entry.id   0a8e721f888a7b5887bbf26fa388e15f
#
_cell.length_a   1.000
_cell.length_b   1.000
_cell.length_c   1.000
_cell.angle_alpha   90.00
_cell.angle_beta   90.00
_cell.angle_gamma   90.00
#
_symmetry.space_group_name_H-M   'P 1'
#
loop_
_entity.id
_entity.type
_entity.pdbx_description
1 polymer ?
#
loop_
_entity_poly.entity_id
_entity_poly.type
_entity_poly.pdbx_seq_one_letter_code
_entity_poly.pdbx_strand_id
1 'polypeptide(L)'
;MNRTLLALLAIACLVLSGCSGNSYKLAKGSGSYDTFGDLVFVSESGKQYDDLWVNISDLDKTFLASTAEIVDGEVKGMRYGAQQGTRQVMIRQKNERLLYQDIIEIRAGEDTIFKFKD
;
A
#
# COMPACT_ATOMS: atom_id res chain seq x y z
N MET A 1 -11.77 23.00 -33.09
CA MET A 1 -10.46 23.30 -32.50
C MET A 1 -10.52 23.32 -31.00
N ASN A 2 -11.30 24.21 -30.42
CA ASN A 2 -11.39 24.31 -28.97
C ASN A 2 -11.91 23.04 -28.28
N ARG A 3 -12.74 22.29 -28.99
CA ARG A 3 -13.29 21.04 -28.46
C ARG A 3 -12.20 20.00 -28.21
N THR A 4 -11.23 19.93 -29.09
CA THR A 4 -10.12 18.97 -28.97
C THR A 4 -9.22 19.35 -27.80
N LEU A 5 -8.97 20.63 -27.61
CA LEU A 5 -8.21 21.14 -26.49
C LEU A 5 -8.89 20.84 -25.15
N LEU A 6 -10.20 21.06 -25.09
CA LEU A 6 -10.98 20.77 -23.90
C LEU A 6 -10.97 19.28 -23.57
N ALA A 7 -11.07 18.43 -24.58
CA ALA A 7 -11.01 16.99 -24.39
C ALA A 7 -9.66 16.56 -23.84
N LEU A 8 -8.57 17.12 -24.35
CA LEU A 8 -7.23 16.84 -23.87
C LEU A 8 -7.03 17.28 -22.42
N LEU A 9 -7.56 18.45 -22.08
CA LEU A 9 -7.53 18.94 -20.70
C LEU A 9 -8.31 18.03 -19.77
N ALA A 10 -9.47 17.58 -20.18
CA ALA A 10 -10.28 16.68 -19.39
C ALA A 10 -9.56 15.35 -19.13
N ILE A 11 -8.90 14.81 -20.14
CA ILE A 11 -8.12 13.59 -20.00
C ILE A 11 -6.97 13.79 -19.03
N ALA A 12 -6.26 14.90 -19.12
CA ALA A 12 -5.17 15.22 -18.21
C ALA A 12 -5.66 15.32 -16.77
N CYS A 13 -6.80 15.95 -16.55
CA CYS A 13 -7.39 16.04 -15.22
C CYS A 13 -7.79 14.68 -14.66
N LEU A 14 -8.32 13.80 -15.50
CA LEU A 14 -8.67 12.44 -15.09
C LEU A 14 -7.45 11.65 -14.67
N VAL A 15 -6.35 11.76 -15.40
CA VAL A 15 -5.09 11.11 -15.03
C VAL A 15 -4.58 11.63 -13.70
N LEU A 16 -4.61 12.93 -13.49
CA LEU A 16 -4.19 13.52 -12.23
C LEU A 16 -5.08 13.07 -11.08
N SER A 17 -6.39 13.03 -11.29
CA SER A 17 -7.32 12.56 -10.28
C SER A 17 -7.05 11.09 -9.92
N GLY A 18 -6.76 10.25 -10.91
CA GLY A 18 -6.39 8.87 -10.68
C GLY A 18 -5.13 8.73 -9.84
N CYS A 19 -4.14 9.55 -10.10
CA CYS A 19 -2.91 9.56 -9.32
C CYS A 19 -3.12 10.07 -7.90
N SER A 20 -3.94 11.10 -7.72
CA SER A 20 -4.19 11.69 -6.41
C SER A 20 -4.99 10.78 -5.48
N GLY A 21 -5.69 9.78 -6.01
CA GLY A 21 -6.43 8.82 -5.20
C GLY A 21 -5.55 7.82 -4.48
N ASN A 22 -4.26 7.74 -4.81
CA ASN A 22 -3.33 6.81 -4.22
C ASN A 22 -2.19 7.57 -3.55
N SER A 23 -2.19 7.54 -2.22
CA SER A 23 -1.11 8.13 -1.44
C SER A 23 -0.09 7.05 -1.10
N TYR A 24 1.18 7.40 -1.16
CA TYR A 24 2.27 6.49 -0.84
C TYR A 24 3.03 6.98 0.36
N LYS A 25 3.30 6.05 1.29
CA LYS A 25 4.28 6.25 2.34
C LYS A 25 5.33 5.17 2.17
N LEU A 26 6.58 5.55 2.28
CA LEU A 26 7.68 4.60 2.09
C LEU A 26 8.13 4.04 3.43
N ALA A 27 8.14 2.73 3.54
CA ALA A 27 8.90 2.07 4.58
C ALA A 27 10.37 2.23 4.21
N LYS A 28 11.13 2.88 5.06
CA LYS A 28 12.53 3.18 4.76
C LYS A 28 13.33 1.91 4.52
N GLY A 29 14.01 1.85 3.41
CA GLY A 29 14.94 0.81 3.04
C GLY A 29 16.04 1.42 2.22
N SER A 30 17.09 0.67 1.96
CA SER A 30 18.11 1.06 1.00
C SER A 30 17.66 0.66 -0.39
N GLY A 31 17.93 1.52 -1.38
CA GLY A 31 17.59 1.25 -2.77
C GLY A 31 16.74 2.35 -3.38
N SER A 32 16.57 2.28 -4.68
CA SER A 32 15.76 3.23 -5.44
C SER A 32 14.30 2.79 -5.49
N TYR A 33 13.40 3.70 -5.89
CA TYR A 33 11.98 3.40 -5.97
C TYR A 33 11.63 2.29 -6.95
N ASP A 34 12.47 2.04 -7.94
CA ASP A 34 12.27 0.97 -8.92
C ASP A 34 12.52 -0.43 -8.32
N THR A 35 13.10 -0.51 -7.13
CA THR A 35 13.28 -1.76 -6.40
C THR A 35 12.22 -1.96 -5.31
N PHE A 36 11.25 -1.07 -5.21
CA PHE A 36 10.22 -1.14 -4.19
C PHE A 36 8.95 -1.77 -4.75
N GLY A 37 8.34 -2.62 -3.94
CA GLY A 37 6.98 -3.08 -4.14
C GLY A 37 6.03 -2.35 -3.19
N ASP A 38 4.75 -2.41 -3.47
CA ASP A 38 3.73 -1.75 -2.67
C ASP A 38 3.04 -2.75 -1.74
N LEU A 39 2.89 -2.37 -0.50
CA LEU A 39 2.16 -3.14 0.50
C LEU A 39 0.79 -2.53 0.71
N VAL A 40 -0.24 -3.37 0.70
CA VAL A 40 -1.62 -2.97 0.90
C VAL A 40 -2.21 -3.83 2.01
N PHE A 41 -2.80 -3.21 3.01
CA PHE A 41 -3.36 -3.92 4.16
C PHE A 41 -4.87 -3.84 4.11
N VAL A 42 -5.51 -5.01 4.11
CA VAL A 42 -6.96 -5.11 3.99
C VAL A 42 -7.50 -5.97 5.13
N SER A 43 -8.52 -5.47 5.81
CA SER A 43 -9.25 -6.23 6.82
C SER A 43 -10.24 -7.15 6.15
N GLU A 44 -10.28 -8.39 6.57
CA GLU A 44 -11.23 -9.37 6.04
C GLU A 44 -12.66 -9.01 6.42
N SER A 45 -12.86 -8.40 7.59
CA SER A 45 -14.17 -7.94 8.04
C SER A 45 -14.67 -6.67 7.33
N GLY A 46 -13.80 -5.98 6.61
CA GLY A 46 -14.12 -4.69 6.00
C GLY A 46 -13.95 -3.51 6.94
N LYS A 47 -13.53 -3.74 8.16
CA LYS A 47 -13.31 -2.68 9.13
C LYS A 47 -12.09 -1.86 8.76
N GLN A 48 -12.17 -0.55 8.92
CA GLN A 48 -11.06 0.35 8.64
C GLN A 48 -10.22 0.58 9.87
N TYR A 49 -8.92 0.41 9.74
CA TYR A 49 -7.93 0.66 10.78
C TYR A 49 -6.96 1.73 10.33
N ASP A 50 -6.55 2.57 11.24
CA ASP A 50 -5.51 3.57 11.01
C ASP A 50 -4.36 3.43 12.01
N ASP A 51 -4.38 2.38 12.80
CA ASP A 51 -3.47 2.14 13.91
C ASP A 51 -2.73 0.82 13.79
N LEU A 52 -2.47 0.37 12.57
CA LEU A 52 -1.70 -0.83 12.33
C LEU A 52 -0.22 -0.57 12.48
N TRP A 53 0.43 -1.35 13.32
CA TRP A 53 1.88 -1.38 13.44
C TRP A 53 2.43 -2.48 12.57
N VAL A 54 3.18 -2.10 11.55
CA VAL A 54 3.75 -3.04 10.59
C VAL A 54 5.25 -3.10 10.82
N ASN A 55 5.74 -4.29 11.07
CA ASN A 55 7.17 -4.55 11.25
C ASN A 55 7.69 -5.41 10.10
N ILE A 56 8.73 -4.95 9.47
CA ILE A 56 9.48 -5.72 8.48
C ILE A 56 10.84 -6.00 9.12
N SER A 57 10.97 -7.20 9.69
CA SER A 57 12.05 -7.51 10.63
C SER A 57 13.44 -7.47 10.02
N ASP A 58 13.59 -7.95 8.80
CA ASP A 58 14.89 -7.99 8.14
C ASP A 58 15.33 -6.63 7.59
N LEU A 59 14.41 -5.68 7.49
CA LEU A 59 14.73 -4.29 7.18
C LEU A 59 14.81 -3.43 8.44
N ASP A 60 14.52 -4.00 9.59
CA ASP A 60 14.46 -3.31 10.88
C ASP A 60 13.60 -2.07 10.81
N LYS A 61 12.41 -2.21 10.22
CA LYS A 61 11.48 -1.12 10.03
C LYS A 61 10.15 -1.43 10.67
N THR A 62 9.65 -0.45 11.42
CA THR A 62 8.29 -0.44 11.97
C THR A 62 7.64 0.87 11.57
N PHE A 63 6.44 0.80 11.06
CA PHE A 63 5.69 2.00 10.67
C PHE A 63 4.21 1.83 10.95
N LEU A 64 3.52 2.96 11.07
CA LEU A 64 2.07 2.99 11.22
C LEU A 64 1.42 2.94 9.84
N ALA A 65 0.42 2.10 9.71
CA ALA A 65 -0.29 1.90 8.47
C ALA A 65 -1.80 2.00 8.68
N SER A 66 -2.49 2.31 7.60
CA SER A 66 -3.94 2.30 7.52
C SER A 66 -4.38 1.22 6.56
N THR A 67 -5.57 0.68 6.78
CA THR A 67 -6.15 -0.28 5.86
C THR A 67 -6.66 0.39 4.59
N ALA A 68 -6.68 -0.39 3.52
CA ALA A 68 -7.30 -0.03 2.27
C ALA A 68 -8.53 -0.90 2.05
N GLU A 69 -9.34 -0.53 1.07
CA GLU A 69 -10.47 -1.32 0.60
C GLU A 69 -10.21 -1.77 -0.83
N ILE A 70 -10.78 -2.92 -1.19
CA ILE A 70 -10.79 -3.34 -2.58
C ILE A 70 -12.21 -3.18 -3.09
N VAL A 71 -12.39 -2.27 -4.04
CA VAL A 71 -13.68 -1.93 -4.64
C VAL A 71 -13.59 -2.19 -6.13
N ASP A 72 -14.42 -3.08 -6.63
CA ASP A 72 -14.43 -3.47 -8.05
C ASP A 72 -13.05 -3.89 -8.56
N GLY A 73 -12.31 -4.63 -7.75
CA GLY A 73 -10.97 -5.09 -8.09
C GLY A 73 -9.87 -4.04 -7.96
N GLU A 74 -10.21 -2.84 -7.54
CA GLU A 74 -9.24 -1.74 -7.38
C GLU A 74 -8.97 -1.44 -5.93
N VAL A 75 -7.71 -1.14 -5.63
CA VAL A 75 -7.29 -0.75 -4.30
C VAL A 75 -7.66 0.71 -4.07
N LYS A 76 -8.44 0.95 -3.02
CA LYS A 76 -8.80 2.29 -2.54
C LYS A 76 -8.16 2.51 -1.18
N GLY A 77 -7.18 3.38 -1.10
CA GLY A 77 -6.50 3.71 0.14
C GLY A 77 -4.99 3.81 -0.03
N MET A 78 -4.30 3.59 1.09
CA MET A 78 -2.86 3.80 1.14
C MET A 78 -2.08 2.60 0.65
N ARG A 79 -1.00 2.86 -0.06
CA ARG A 79 0.01 1.89 -0.42
C ARG A 79 1.32 2.29 0.26
N TYR A 80 2.07 1.29 0.71
CA TYR A 80 3.32 1.52 1.43
C TYR A 80 4.46 0.84 0.68
N GLY A 81 5.45 1.62 0.26
CA GLY A 81 6.60 1.09 -0.44
C GLY A 81 7.55 0.36 0.49
N ALA A 82 8.02 -0.79 0.05
CA ALA A 82 9.02 -1.57 0.76
C ALA A 82 10.00 -2.20 -0.22
N GLN A 83 11.24 -2.33 0.20
CA GLN A 83 12.31 -2.93 -0.59
C GLN A 83 11.93 -4.36 -1.01
N GLN A 84 12.14 -4.68 -2.27
CA GLN A 84 11.89 -6.01 -2.81
C GLN A 84 12.72 -7.07 -2.08
N GLY A 85 12.23 -8.30 -2.07
CA GLY A 85 12.90 -9.44 -1.46
C GLY A 85 11.96 -10.27 -0.61
N THR A 86 12.49 -11.37 -0.09
CA THR A 86 11.76 -12.22 0.86
C THR A 86 11.85 -11.58 2.24
N ARG A 87 10.71 -11.25 2.81
CA ARG A 87 10.63 -10.47 4.04
C ARG A 87 9.70 -11.12 5.04
N GLN A 88 10.05 -11.02 6.31
CA GLN A 88 9.13 -11.38 7.38
C GLN A 88 8.34 -10.13 7.78
N VAL A 89 7.02 -10.22 7.68
CA VAL A 89 6.12 -9.10 7.98
C VAL A 89 5.22 -9.48 9.15
N MET A 90 5.13 -8.58 10.11
CA MET A 90 4.27 -8.72 11.27
C MET A 90 3.37 -7.49 11.35
N ILE A 91 2.07 -7.72 11.50
CA ILE A 91 1.09 -6.65 11.60
C ILE A 91 0.39 -6.78 12.95
N ARG A 92 0.41 -5.71 13.74
CA ARG A 92 -0.27 -5.64 15.03
C ARG A 92 -1.19 -4.44 15.07
N GLN A 93 -2.31 -4.59 15.76
CA GLN A 93 -3.18 -3.46 16.06
C GLN A 93 -2.72 -2.81 17.36
N LYS A 94 -2.50 -1.50 17.32
CA LYS A 94 -2.04 -0.71 18.48
C LYS A 94 -0.78 -1.27 19.15
N ASN A 95 0.05 -1.95 18.35
CA ASN A 95 1.26 -2.62 18.86
C ASN A 95 0.97 -3.69 19.92
N GLU A 96 -0.24 -4.19 20.00
CA GLU A 96 -0.65 -5.18 21.00
C GLU A 96 -1.14 -6.45 20.35
N ARG A 97 -2.22 -6.36 19.58
CA ARG A 97 -2.90 -7.51 19.00
C ARG A 97 -2.24 -7.91 17.69
N LEU A 98 -1.72 -9.14 17.65
CA LEU A 98 -1.16 -9.69 16.41
C LEU A 98 -2.27 -10.06 15.43
N LEU A 99 -2.25 -9.46 14.25
CA LEU A 99 -3.24 -9.71 13.20
C LEU A 99 -2.68 -10.58 12.08
N TYR A 100 -1.39 -10.49 11.81
CA TYR A 100 -0.76 -11.19 10.71
C TYR A 100 0.73 -11.36 10.96
N GLN A 101 1.26 -12.52 10.59
CA GLN A 101 2.71 -12.77 10.62
C GLN A 101 3.03 -13.84 9.60
N ASP A 102 3.87 -13.51 8.62
CA ASP A 102 4.31 -14.48 7.63
C ASP A 102 5.57 -13.99 6.93
N ILE A 103 6.20 -14.91 6.22
CA ILE A 103 7.29 -14.60 5.31
C ILE A 103 6.70 -14.47 3.92
N ILE A 104 6.94 -13.34 3.30
CA ILE A 104 6.37 -13.01 1.99
C ILE A 104 7.44 -12.57 1.03
N GLU A 105 7.12 -12.59 -0.25
CA GLU A 105 7.98 -12.05 -1.28
C GLU A 105 7.42 -10.72 -1.75
N ILE A 106 8.19 -9.65 -1.57
CA ILE A 106 7.87 -8.34 -2.09
C ILE A 106 8.54 -8.20 -3.43
N ARG A 107 7.76 -7.93 -4.47
CA ARG A 107 8.25 -7.76 -5.83
C ARG A 107 8.13 -6.32 -6.27
N ALA A 108 9.21 -5.82 -6.87
CA ALA A 108 9.25 -4.45 -7.35
C ALA A 108 8.14 -4.19 -8.37
N GLY A 109 7.46 -3.07 -8.21
CA GLY A 109 6.40 -2.64 -9.11
C GLY A 109 5.07 -3.37 -8.94
N GLU A 110 4.96 -4.29 -8.00
CA GLU A 110 3.74 -5.06 -7.76
C GLU A 110 3.11 -4.70 -6.43
N ASP A 111 1.78 -4.85 -6.35
CA ASP A 111 1.04 -4.75 -5.10
C ASP A 111 1.08 -6.09 -4.37
N THR A 112 1.43 -6.06 -3.10
CA THR A 112 1.28 -7.22 -2.21
C THR A 112 0.15 -6.90 -1.23
N ILE A 113 -0.92 -7.67 -1.31
CA ILE A 113 -2.12 -7.45 -0.51
C ILE A 113 -2.10 -8.38 0.68
N PHE A 114 -2.10 -7.79 1.88
CA PHE A 114 -2.21 -8.52 3.14
C PHE A 114 -3.65 -8.45 3.60
N LYS A 115 -4.36 -9.53 3.42
CA LYS A 115 -5.73 -9.63 3.90
C LYS A 115 -5.71 -10.37 5.22
N PHE A 116 -5.80 -9.65 6.31
CA PHE A 116 -5.73 -10.23 7.64
C PHE A 116 -7.13 -10.53 8.18
N LYS A 117 -7.17 -11.57 8.98
CA LYS A 117 -8.39 -12.02 9.62
C LYS A 117 -8.51 -11.35 10.99
N ASP A 118 -9.50 -10.51 11.11
CA ASP A 118 -9.81 -9.79 12.36
C ASP A 118 -11.18 -10.23 12.97
#